data_4588e7397045c727f55410843a1db008
#
_entry.id   4588e7397045c727f55410843a1db008
#
_cell.length_a   1.000
_cell.length_b   1.000
_cell.length_c   1.000
_cell.angle_alpha   90.00
_cell.angle_beta   90.00
_cell.angle_gamma   90.00
#
_symmetry.space_group_name_H-M   'P 1'
#
loop_
_entity.id
_entity.type
_entity.pdbx_description
1 polymer ?
#
loop_
_entity_poly.entity_id
_entity_poly.type
_entity_poly.pdbx_seq_one_letter_code
_entity_poly.pdbx_strand_id
1 'polypeptide(L)'
;MLKLTRVYLVSTVLSTFLLAGQVEAKTFDIDIVHSSMAFFIDHLGFSRVIGVAKEFGGTFEFDAARAEASSLDVNVKVASISTNNAQRDSDIQGADWFNATEFPDITFVGKEFKRANENTGSIVGDLTIAGVTQPATLDVVFNKEGENPWDKSHVVGFSAQTTVKRSDFGMKSALGMIGDEVRLYIEIEGRGR
;
A
#
# COMPACT_ATOMS: atom_id res chain seq x y z
N MET A 1 -79.12 -32.43 -7.66
CA MET A 1 -77.99 -31.83 -8.45
C MET A 1 -77.26 -30.87 -7.53
N LEU A 2 -76.15 -31.28 -6.99
CA LEU A 2 -75.34 -30.49 -6.05
C LEU A 2 -74.22 -29.87 -6.84
N LYS A 3 -74.16 -28.53 -6.93
CA LYS A 3 -73.07 -27.81 -7.57
C LYS A 3 -71.92 -27.58 -6.57
N LEU A 4 -70.78 -28.25 -6.80
CA LEU A 4 -69.55 -27.98 -6.06
C LEU A 4 -68.90 -26.73 -6.64
N THR A 5 -68.79 -25.69 -5.82
CA THR A 5 -68.00 -24.48 -6.11
C THR A 5 -66.52 -24.69 -5.65
N ARG A 6 -65.59 -24.74 -6.60
CA ARG A 6 -64.12 -24.79 -6.32
C ARG A 6 -63.61 -23.41 -5.94
N VAL A 7 -63.14 -23.27 -4.71
CA VAL A 7 -62.45 -22.09 -4.25
C VAL A 7 -60.94 -22.27 -4.57
N TYR A 8 -60.39 -21.42 -5.41
CA TYR A 8 -58.92 -21.36 -5.67
C TYR A 8 -58.28 -20.42 -4.65
N LEU A 9 -57.46 -20.97 -3.78
CA LEU A 9 -56.61 -20.21 -2.88
C LEU A 9 -55.37 -19.76 -3.67
N VAL A 10 -55.27 -18.45 -3.97
CA VAL A 10 -54.07 -17.85 -4.55
C VAL A 10 -53.12 -17.52 -3.41
N SER A 11 -52.06 -18.30 -3.28
CA SER A 11 -50.99 -18.07 -2.31
C SER A 11 -50.01 -17.06 -2.89
N THR A 12 -50.08 -15.82 -2.43
CA THR A 12 -49.10 -14.76 -2.81
C THR A 12 -47.84 -14.94 -1.98
N VAL A 13 -46.78 -15.46 -2.60
CA VAL A 13 -45.48 -15.53 -1.99
C VAL A 13 -44.83 -14.11 -2.07
N LEU A 14 -44.81 -13.43 -0.94
CA LEU A 14 -44.15 -12.14 -0.79
C LEU A 14 -42.65 -12.39 -0.66
N SER A 15 -41.92 -12.30 -1.77
CA SER A 15 -40.42 -12.36 -1.78
C SER A 15 -39.88 -11.05 -1.21
N THR A 16 -39.51 -11.06 0.06
CA THR A 16 -38.70 -9.99 0.66
C THR A 16 -37.28 -10.02 0.08
N PHE A 17 -37.00 -9.15 -0.88
CA PHE A 17 -35.64 -8.82 -1.29
C PHE A 17 -34.98 -8.10 -0.12
N LEU A 18 -34.09 -8.78 0.62
CA LEU A 18 -33.12 -8.14 1.48
C LEU A 18 -32.16 -7.39 0.57
N LEU A 19 -32.32 -6.08 0.48
CA LEU A 19 -31.29 -5.17 -0.01
C LEU A 19 -30.14 -5.22 1.01
N ALA A 20 -29.18 -6.13 0.80
CA ALA A 20 -27.88 -6.01 1.43
C ALA A 20 -27.30 -4.69 0.93
N GLY A 21 -27.31 -3.67 1.79
CA GLY A 21 -26.63 -2.41 1.50
C GLY A 21 -25.16 -2.74 1.16
N GLN A 22 -24.74 -2.42 -0.04
CA GLN A 22 -23.33 -2.50 -0.41
C GLN A 22 -22.63 -1.43 0.44
N VAL A 23 -21.87 -1.85 1.43
CA VAL A 23 -20.92 -0.97 2.09
C VAL A 23 -19.84 -0.70 1.03
N GLU A 24 -19.79 0.52 0.56
CA GLU A 24 -18.78 0.97 -0.40
C GLU A 24 -17.45 1.13 0.33
N ALA A 25 -16.36 0.70 -0.31
CA ALA A 25 -15.02 0.91 0.22
C ALA A 25 -14.78 2.43 0.36
N LYS A 26 -14.21 2.84 1.49
CA LYS A 26 -13.90 4.25 1.74
C LYS A 26 -12.57 4.61 1.11
N THR A 27 -12.51 5.78 0.52
CA THR A 27 -11.28 6.36 -0.04
C THR A 27 -10.54 7.16 1.02
N PHE A 28 -9.23 6.95 1.10
CA PHE A 28 -8.32 7.63 2.00
C PHE A 28 -7.18 8.29 1.23
N ASP A 29 -6.78 9.48 1.66
CA ASP A 29 -5.52 10.10 1.28
C ASP A 29 -4.45 9.73 2.31
N ILE A 30 -3.22 9.41 1.88
CA ILE A 30 -2.09 9.20 2.78
C ILE A 30 -1.76 10.50 3.50
N ASP A 31 -1.83 10.48 4.83
CA ASP A 31 -1.43 11.60 5.69
C ASP A 31 0.10 11.57 5.89
N ILE A 32 0.81 12.34 5.08
CA ILE A 32 2.28 12.39 5.13
C ILE A 32 2.83 12.91 6.46
N VAL A 33 2.04 13.66 7.24
CA VAL A 33 2.48 14.21 8.53
C VAL A 33 2.63 13.11 9.57
N HIS A 34 1.77 12.08 9.49
CA HIS A 34 1.74 10.97 10.44
C HIS A 34 2.18 9.63 9.83
N SER A 35 2.71 9.67 8.58
CA SER A 35 3.22 8.49 7.88
C SER A 35 4.73 8.54 7.73
N SER A 36 5.39 7.39 7.59
CA SER A 36 6.82 7.32 7.38
C SER A 36 7.23 6.11 6.54
N MET A 37 8.30 6.27 5.75
CA MET A 37 8.93 5.20 4.99
C MET A 37 10.44 5.20 5.28
N ALA A 38 10.94 4.07 5.77
CA ALA A 38 12.36 3.84 6.01
C ALA A 38 12.85 2.62 5.25
N PHE A 39 14.12 2.64 4.86
CA PHE A 39 14.77 1.48 4.28
C PHE A 39 16.13 1.20 4.92
N PHE A 40 16.57 -0.04 4.78
CA PHE A 40 17.83 -0.54 5.32
C PHE A 40 18.58 -1.30 4.23
N ILE A 41 19.85 -0.98 4.04
CA ILE A 41 20.74 -1.64 3.09
C ILE A 41 22.08 -1.95 3.72
N ASP A 42 22.64 -3.13 3.50
CA ASP A 42 23.95 -3.52 4.01
C ASP A 42 25.06 -2.69 3.40
N HIS A 43 26.06 -2.33 4.21
CA HIS A 43 27.25 -1.62 3.81
C HIS A 43 28.49 -2.40 4.24
N LEU A 44 29.08 -3.15 3.31
CA LEU A 44 30.33 -3.93 3.46
C LEU A 44 30.29 -4.96 4.62
N GLY A 45 29.08 -5.34 5.08
CA GLY A 45 28.94 -6.21 6.24
C GLY A 45 29.24 -5.57 7.60
N PHE A 46 29.72 -4.30 7.62
CA PHE A 46 30.02 -3.62 8.88
C PHE A 46 28.78 -2.99 9.54
N SER A 47 27.86 -2.48 8.72
CA SER A 47 26.68 -1.80 9.22
C SER A 47 25.57 -1.82 8.18
N ARG A 48 24.44 -1.23 8.53
CA ARG A 48 23.39 -0.90 7.57
C ARG A 48 23.22 0.60 7.46
N VAL A 49 23.16 1.08 6.22
CA VAL A 49 22.69 2.44 5.96
C VAL A 49 21.17 2.43 6.12
N ILE A 50 20.68 3.42 6.87
CA ILE A 50 19.26 3.70 7.02
C ILE A 50 18.95 4.93 6.19
N GLY A 51 17.93 4.84 5.34
CA GLY A 51 17.40 5.99 4.63
C GLY A 51 15.90 6.13 4.86
N VAL A 52 15.40 7.33 4.59
CA VAL A 52 13.97 7.66 4.66
C VAL A 52 13.55 8.38 3.38
N ALA A 53 12.30 8.17 2.97
CA ALA A 53 11.64 9.02 1.99
C ALA A 53 10.90 10.14 2.73
N LYS A 54 11.15 11.41 2.36
CA LYS A 54 10.54 12.58 3.02
C LYS A 54 9.32 13.10 2.27
N GLU A 55 9.20 12.81 0.97
CA GLU A 55 8.07 13.22 0.14
C GLU A 55 7.51 11.99 -0.56
N PHE A 56 6.35 11.59 -0.12
CA PHE A 56 5.55 10.52 -0.70
C PHE A 56 4.08 10.84 -0.48
N GLY A 57 3.21 10.15 -1.19
CA GLY A 57 1.77 10.30 -1.05
C GLY A 57 1.05 9.28 -1.90
N GLY A 58 -0.26 9.40 -1.91
CA GLY A 58 -1.09 8.50 -2.68
C GLY A 58 -2.47 8.37 -2.07
N THR A 59 -3.23 7.46 -2.64
CA THR A 59 -4.60 7.16 -2.21
C THR A 59 -4.79 5.67 -2.11
N PHE A 60 -5.71 5.28 -1.26
CA PHE A 60 -6.15 3.89 -1.19
C PHE A 60 -7.64 3.82 -0.85
N GLU A 61 -8.25 2.73 -1.29
CA GLU A 61 -9.58 2.34 -0.85
C GLU A 61 -9.46 1.20 0.13
N PHE A 62 -10.27 1.24 1.19
CA PHE A 62 -10.25 0.21 2.21
C PHE A 62 -11.67 -0.10 2.70
N ASP A 63 -11.95 -1.40 2.82
CA ASP A 63 -13.12 -1.95 3.45
C ASP A 63 -12.68 -3.08 4.40
N ALA A 64 -12.82 -2.86 5.69
CA ALA A 64 -12.44 -3.85 6.71
C ALA A 64 -13.16 -5.20 6.56
N ALA A 65 -14.34 -5.23 5.93
CA ALA A 65 -15.10 -6.45 5.67
C ALA A 65 -14.67 -7.18 4.39
N ARG A 66 -14.08 -6.46 3.41
CA ARG A 66 -13.76 -6.97 2.07
C ARG A 66 -12.40 -6.46 1.60
N ALA A 67 -11.33 -7.06 2.09
CA ALA A 67 -9.96 -6.64 1.73
C ALA A 67 -9.72 -6.67 0.21
N GLU A 68 -10.35 -7.59 -0.51
CA GLU A 68 -10.26 -7.73 -1.97
C GLU A 68 -10.87 -6.56 -2.77
N ALA A 69 -11.72 -5.76 -2.13
CA ALA A 69 -12.28 -4.53 -2.72
C ALA A 69 -11.36 -3.32 -2.55
N SER A 70 -10.16 -3.51 -1.98
CA SER A 70 -9.19 -2.43 -1.73
C SER A 70 -8.45 -2.05 -3.02
N SER A 71 -7.96 -0.81 -3.05
CA SER A 71 -7.04 -0.30 -4.05
C SER A 71 -5.90 0.44 -3.36
N LEU A 72 -4.75 0.57 -4.00
CA LEU A 72 -3.60 1.31 -3.46
C LEU A 72 -2.78 1.88 -4.60
N ASP A 73 -2.51 3.18 -4.54
CA ASP A 73 -1.62 3.90 -5.45
C ASP A 73 -0.71 4.81 -4.63
N VAL A 74 0.60 4.59 -4.72
CA VAL A 74 1.62 5.32 -3.95
C VAL A 74 2.67 5.87 -4.89
N ASN A 75 3.06 7.11 -4.64
CA ASN A 75 4.17 7.79 -5.31
C ASN A 75 5.18 8.27 -4.26
N VAL A 76 6.48 8.07 -4.53
CA VAL A 76 7.60 8.55 -3.70
C VAL A 76 8.53 9.37 -4.56
N LYS A 77 8.88 10.59 -4.13
CA LYS A 77 9.85 11.44 -4.82
C LYS A 77 11.27 10.97 -4.55
N VAL A 78 11.99 10.56 -5.59
CA VAL A 78 13.39 10.11 -5.48
C VAL A 78 14.28 11.18 -4.85
N ALA A 79 14.09 12.46 -5.21
CA ALA A 79 14.84 13.57 -4.67
C ALA A 79 14.65 13.79 -3.16
N SER A 80 13.60 13.20 -2.57
CA SER A 80 13.30 13.30 -1.14
C SER A 80 14.01 12.24 -0.29
N ILE A 81 14.66 11.27 -0.93
CA ILE A 81 15.35 10.19 -0.23
C ILE A 81 16.55 10.77 0.50
N SER A 82 16.62 10.50 1.79
CA SER A 82 17.70 10.97 2.66
C SER A 82 18.30 9.82 3.45
N THR A 83 19.62 9.70 3.38
CA THR A 83 20.42 8.74 4.13
C THR A 83 21.23 9.41 5.24
N ASN A 84 20.91 10.66 5.57
CA ASN A 84 21.63 11.50 6.52
C ASN A 84 23.10 11.80 6.10
N ASN A 85 23.33 11.84 4.79
CA ASN A 85 24.63 12.25 4.21
C ASN A 85 24.38 12.86 2.83
N ALA A 86 24.58 14.16 2.71
CA ALA A 86 24.25 14.93 1.51
C ALA A 86 24.99 14.45 0.24
N GLN A 87 26.26 14.03 0.38
CA GLN A 87 27.00 13.50 -0.75
C GLN A 87 26.40 12.19 -1.26
N ARG A 88 26.12 11.24 -0.36
CA ARG A 88 25.49 9.97 -0.71
C ARG A 88 24.07 10.19 -1.25
N ASP A 89 23.30 11.11 -0.67
CA ASP A 89 21.96 11.46 -1.15
C ASP A 89 22.02 12.00 -2.59
N SER A 90 23.07 12.76 -2.94
CA SER A 90 23.33 13.19 -4.31
C SER A 90 23.76 12.03 -5.21
N ASP A 91 24.66 11.16 -4.73
CA ASP A 91 25.21 10.05 -5.51
C ASP A 91 24.10 9.05 -5.92
N ILE A 92 23.21 8.71 -5.00
CA ILE A 92 22.11 7.76 -5.29
C ILE A 92 21.06 8.31 -6.26
N GLN A 93 20.98 9.63 -6.47
CA GLN A 93 20.14 10.23 -7.51
C GLN A 93 20.74 10.11 -8.91
N GLY A 94 22.02 9.77 -9.02
CA GLY A 94 22.74 9.62 -10.29
C GLY A 94 22.28 8.45 -11.14
N ALA A 95 22.76 8.44 -12.40
CA ALA A 95 22.37 7.47 -13.43
C ALA A 95 22.70 6.00 -13.09
N ASP A 96 23.73 5.75 -12.27
CA ASP A 96 24.10 4.39 -11.83
C ASP A 96 23.20 3.84 -10.71
N TRP A 97 22.26 4.66 -10.21
CA TRP A 97 21.35 4.36 -9.12
C TRP A 97 19.90 4.62 -9.54
N PHE A 98 19.24 5.61 -8.92
CA PHE A 98 17.83 5.91 -9.24
C PHE A 98 17.63 6.63 -10.58
N ASN A 99 18.68 7.27 -11.14
CA ASN A 99 18.58 8.11 -12.33
C ASN A 99 17.42 9.13 -12.21
N ALA A 100 17.43 9.91 -11.12
CA ALA A 100 16.31 10.76 -10.74
C ALA A 100 15.96 11.84 -11.78
N THR A 101 16.90 12.19 -12.67
CA THR A 101 16.65 13.13 -13.78
C THR A 101 15.66 12.56 -14.81
N GLU A 102 15.76 11.27 -15.08
CA GLU A 102 14.88 10.56 -16.05
C GLU A 102 13.68 9.94 -15.33
N PHE A 103 13.89 9.43 -14.12
CA PHE A 103 12.89 8.72 -13.32
C PHE A 103 12.73 9.38 -11.94
N PRO A 104 12.04 10.53 -11.84
CA PRO A 104 11.96 11.30 -10.60
C PRO A 104 11.09 10.63 -9.52
N ASP A 105 10.33 9.63 -9.90
CA ASP A 105 9.33 8.99 -9.04
C ASP A 105 9.55 7.48 -8.92
N ILE A 106 9.31 6.95 -7.73
CA ILE A 106 9.08 5.54 -7.46
C ILE A 106 7.58 5.38 -7.27
N THR A 107 6.97 4.37 -7.90
CA THR A 107 5.53 4.12 -7.76
C THR A 107 5.24 2.69 -7.32
N PHE A 108 4.18 2.52 -6.54
CA PHE A 108 3.62 1.20 -6.23
C PHE A 108 2.12 1.22 -6.46
N VAL A 109 1.64 0.28 -7.31
CA VAL A 109 0.22 0.10 -7.61
C VAL A 109 -0.22 -1.28 -7.16
N GLY A 110 -1.06 -1.33 -6.13
CA GLY A 110 -1.62 -2.58 -5.61
C GLY A 110 -2.54 -3.26 -6.62
N LYS A 111 -2.39 -4.58 -6.79
CA LYS A 111 -3.16 -5.39 -7.73
C LYS A 111 -3.99 -6.47 -7.04
N GLU A 112 -3.46 -7.06 -6.01
CA GLU A 112 -4.09 -8.17 -5.30
C GLU A 112 -3.94 -7.97 -3.80
N PHE A 113 -5.06 -8.02 -3.10
CA PHE A 113 -5.16 -7.81 -1.67
C PHE A 113 -5.64 -9.10 -1.01
N LYS A 114 -4.84 -9.65 -0.12
CA LYS A 114 -5.13 -10.90 0.58
C LYS A 114 -5.14 -10.70 2.07
N ARG A 115 -6.22 -11.08 2.71
CA ARG A 115 -6.31 -11.15 4.16
C ARG A 115 -5.83 -12.51 4.65
N ALA A 116 -4.88 -12.55 5.57
CA ALA A 116 -4.41 -13.79 6.20
C ALA A 116 -5.17 -14.09 7.49
N ASN A 117 -5.46 -13.07 8.29
CA ASN A 117 -6.24 -13.15 9.53
C ASN A 117 -6.91 -11.79 9.82
N GLU A 118 -7.37 -11.57 11.04
CA GLU A 118 -8.08 -10.35 11.42
C GLU A 118 -7.28 -9.07 11.17
N ASN A 119 -5.96 -9.08 11.46
CA ASN A 119 -5.12 -7.90 11.44
C ASN A 119 -3.95 -7.99 10.46
N THR A 120 -3.73 -9.10 9.75
CA THR A 120 -2.62 -9.24 8.82
C THR A 120 -3.07 -9.65 7.44
N GLY A 121 -2.29 -9.25 6.45
CA GLY A 121 -2.53 -9.58 5.06
C GLY A 121 -1.32 -9.29 4.19
N SER A 122 -1.51 -9.37 2.90
CA SER A 122 -0.50 -9.00 1.92
C SER A 122 -1.12 -8.24 0.74
N ILE A 123 -0.31 -7.36 0.16
CA ILE A 123 -0.64 -6.65 -1.08
C ILE A 123 0.43 -7.01 -2.10
N VAL A 124 0.03 -7.65 -3.18
CA VAL A 124 0.90 -7.84 -4.35
C VAL A 124 0.62 -6.71 -5.33
N GLY A 125 1.64 -6.07 -5.83
CA GLY A 125 1.50 -4.93 -6.74
C GLY A 125 2.70 -4.74 -7.65
N ASP A 126 2.58 -3.79 -8.54
CA ASP A 126 3.61 -3.35 -9.46
C ASP A 126 4.44 -2.25 -8.79
N LEU A 127 5.70 -2.55 -8.47
CA LEU A 127 6.69 -1.58 -7.99
C LEU A 127 7.53 -1.12 -9.17
N THR A 128 7.58 0.19 -9.41
CA THR A 128 8.42 0.78 -10.46
C THR A 128 9.52 1.64 -9.82
N ILE A 129 10.77 1.31 -10.13
CA ILE A 129 11.97 2.05 -9.67
C ILE A 129 12.88 2.24 -10.88
N ALA A 130 13.44 3.43 -11.08
CA ALA A 130 14.35 3.73 -12.17
C ALA A 130 13.83 3.28 -13.55
N GLY A 131 12.52 3.42 -13.78
CA GLY A 131 11.84 3.03 -15.02
C GLY A 131 11.59 1.53 -15.19
N VAL A 132 12.02 0.69 -14.25
CA VAL A 132 11.82 -0.77 -14.30
C VAL A 132 10.70 -1.15 -13.36
N THR A 133 9.71 -1.90 -13.88
CA THR A 133 8.58 -2.41 -13.10
C THR A 133 8.78 -3.89 -12.76
N GLN A 134 8.65 -4.23 -11.48
CA GLN A 134 8.69 -5.60 -10.98
C GLN A 134 7.53 -5.84 -10.00
N PRO A 135 7.04 -7.07 -9.89
CA PRO A 135 6.09 -7.41 -8.85
C PRO A 135 6.77 -7.35 -7.48
N ALA A 136 6.09 -6.74 -6.52
CA ALA A 136 6.52 -6.73 -5.12
C ALA A 136 5.35 -7.08 -4.21
N THR A 137 5.66 -7.69 -3.06
CA THR A 137 4.67 -8.05 -2.05
C THR A 137 4.95 -7.25 -0.78
N LEU A 138 3.95 -6.54 -0.30
CA LEU A 138 3.94 -5.91 1.01
C LEU A 138 3.29 -6.87 2.00
N ASP A 139 3.97 -7.19 3.09
CA ASP A 139 3.36 -7.79 4.27
C ASP A 139 2.74 -6.67 5.10
N VAL A 140 1.44 -6.74 5.35
CA VAL A 140 0.66 -5.63 5.92
C VAL A 140 0.03 -6.05 7.24
N VAL A 141 0.09 -5.13 8.21
CA VAL A 141 -0.63 -5.20 9.48
C VAL A 141 -1.63 -4.04 9.52
N PHE A 142 -2.90 -4.37 9.73
CA PHE A 142 -3.92 -3.39 10.07
C PHE A 142 -3.78 -3.03 11.55
N ASN A 143 -3.57 -1.75 11.84
CA ASN A 143 -3.35 -1.27 13.20
C ASN A 143 -4.66 -0.82 13.84
N LYS A 144 -5.39 0.09 13.20
CA LYS A 144 -6.62 0.67 13.73
C LYS A 144 -7.38 1.44 12.66
N GLU A 145 -8.70 1.47 12.78
CA GLU A 145 -9.60 2.40 12.11
C GLU A 145 -10.47 3.10 13.14
N GLY A 146 -10.73 4.39 12.98
CA GLY A 146 -11.59 5.14 13.86
C GLY A 146 -11.54 6.64 13.70
N GLU A 147 -12.22 7.34 14.61
CA GLU A 147 -12.23 8.80 14.65
C GLU A 147 -10.98 9.33 15.38
N ASN A 148 -10.32 10.32 14.78
CA ASN A 148 -9.24 11.05 15.41
C ASN A 148 -9.78 11.87 16.60
N PRO A 149 -9.22 11.74 17.81
CA PRO A 149 -9.77 12.40 19.00
C PRO A 149 -9.69 13.94 18.96
N TRP A 150 -8.78 14.50 18.15
CA TRP A 150 -8.56 15.95 18.11
C TRP A 150 -9.46 16.64 17.07
N ASP A 151 -9.45 16.17 15.82
CA ASP A 151 -10.12 16.86 14.71
C ASP A 151 -11.35 16.11 14.16
N LYS A 152 -11.67 14.95 14.75
CA LYS A 152 -12.83 14.12 14.40
C LYS A 152 -12.80 13.54 12.99
N SER A 153 -11.67 13.65 12.29
CA SER A 153 -11.50 12.99 11.00
C SER A 153 -11.53 11.47 11.13
N HIS A 154 -12.00 10.79 10.10
CA HIS A 154 -11.94 9.34 10.02
C HIS A 154 -10.54 8.93 9.57
N VAL A 155 -9.87 8.10 10.35
CA VAL A 155 -8.47 7.69 10.14
C VAL A 155 -8.35 6.18 10.16
N VAL A 156 -7.46 5.65 9.32
CA VAL A 156 -7.06 4.24 9.32
C VAL A 156 -5.54 4.15 9.31
N GLY A 157 -4.99 3.21 10.07
CA GLY A 157 -3.53 3.01 10.22
C GLY A 157 -3.09 1.62 9.81
N PHE A 158 -1.93 1.56 9.13
CA PHE A 158 -1.29 0.33 8.69
C PHE A 158 0.21 0.39 8.90
N SER A 159 0.80 -0.77 9.24
CA SER A 159 2.23 -1.01 9.13
C SER A 159 2.48 -1.97 7.97
N ALA A 160 3.52 -1.74 7.19
CA ALA A 160 3.89 -2.65 6.11
C ALA A 160 5.41 -2.85 6.04
N GLN A 161 5.82 -3.99 5.50
CA GLN A 161 7.21 -4.29 5.23
C GLN A 161 7.38 -5.08 3.95
N THR A 162 8.54 -4.93 3.32
CA THR A 162 8.94 -5.74 2.18
C THR A 162 10.47 -5.76 2.06
N THR A 163 10.98 -6.70 1.27
CA THR A 163 12.38 -6.76 0.86
C THR A 163 12.42 -6.88 -0.65
N VAL A 164 13.18 -6.01 -1.30
CA VAL A 164 13.38 -6.02 -2.75
C VAL A 164 14.86 -6.10 -3.08
N LYS A 165 15.21 -6.63 -4.23
CA LYS A 165 16.59 -6.57 -4.75
C LYS A 165 16.71 -5.37 -5.68
N ARG A 166 17.62 -4.45 -5.36
CA ARG A 166 17.86 -3.28 -6.21
C ARG A 166 18.37 -3.65 -7.61
N SER A 167 19.05 -4.79 -7.73
CA SER A 167 19.53 -5.31 -9.02
C SER A 167 18.40 -5.67 -9.99
N ASP A 168 17.21 -6.06 -9.46
CA ASP A 168 16.03 -6.38 -10.27
C ASP A 168 15.45 -5.13 -10.95
N PHE A 169 15.80 -3.95 -10.44
CA PHE A 169 15.45 -2.62 -11.01
C PHE A 169 16.62 -1.97 -11.77
N GLY A 170 17.65 -2.75 -12.12
CA GLY A 170 18.78 -2.23 -12.88
C GLY A 170 19.87 -1.54 -12.06
N MET A 171 19.68 -1.29 -10.77
CA MET A 171 20.65 -0.63 -9.89
C MET A 171 21.75 -1.60 -9.45
N LYS A 172 22.80 -1.76 -10.30
CA LYS A 172 23.87 -2.75 -10.12
C LYS A 172 25.19 -2.14 -9.62
N SER A 173 25.26 -0.82 -9.44
CA SER A 173 26.47 -0.15 -8.96
C SER A 173 26.89 -0.69 -7.61
N ALA A 174 28.21 -0.94 -7.44
CA ALA A 174 28.84 -1.44 -6.23
C ALA A 174 28.21 -2.73 -5.63
N LEU A 175 27.60 -3.61 -6.45
CA LEU A 175 27.16 -4.95 -6.00
C LEU A 175 28.36 -5.72 -5.39
N GLY A 176 28.14 -6.43 -4.29
CA GLY A 176 29.18 -7.12 -3.52
C GLY A 176 29.85 -6.26 -2.44
N MET A 177 29.76 -4.92 -2.52
CA MET A 177 30.15 -3.98 -1.48
C MET A 177 28.94 -3.40 -0.75
N ILE A 178 27.95 -2.97 -1.52
CA ILE A 178 26.67 -2.50 -1.02
C ILE A 178 25.64 -3.60 -1.27
N GLY A 179 24.84 -3.91 -0.27
CA GLY A 179 23.84 -4.97 -0.33
C GLY A 179 22.93 -4.87 -1.54
N ASP A 180 22.49 -6.01 -2.04
CA ASP A 180 21.49 -6.08 -3.08
C ASP A 180 20.07 -5.99 -2.50
N GLU A 181 19.85 -6.63 -1.36
CA GLU A 181 18.57 -6.59 -0.65
C GLU A 181 18.37 -5.28 0.09
N VAL A 182 17.25 -4.64 -0.19
CA VAL A 182 16.78 -3.43 0.48
C VAL A 182 15.50 -3.77 1.23
N ARG A 183 15.53 -3.63 2.56
CA ARG A 183 14.34 -3.82 3.41
C ARG A 183 13.64 -2.50 3.61
N LEU A 184 12.33 -2.49 3.42
CA LEU A 184 11.47 -1.34 3.65
C LEU A 184 10.57 -1.58 4.86
N TYR A 185 10.41 -0.52 5.66
CA TYR A 185 9.46 -0.42 6.77
C TYR A 185 8.62 0.83 6.54
N ILE A 186 7.32 0.64 6.59
CA ILE A 186 6.34 1.64 6.15
C ILE A 186 5.26 1.73 7.22
N GLU A 187 5.01 2.94 7.72
CA GLU A 187 3.91 3.27 8.61
C GLU A 187 3.01 4.27 7.92
N ILE A 188 1.74 3.96 7.80
CA ILE A 188 0.77 4.78 7.06
C ILE A 188 -0.42 5.11 7.94
N GLU A 189 -0.75 6.40 8.02
CA GLU A 189 -2.08 6.86 8.34
C GLU A 189 -2.78 7.35 7.09
N GLY A 190 -4.04 6.95 6.91
CA GLY A 190 -4.91 7.45 5.86
C GLY A 190 -6.04 8.29 6.44
N ARG A 191 -6.31 9.44 5.84
CA ARG A 191 -7.46 10.28 6.18
C ARG A 191 -8.59 10.04 5.19
N GLY A 192 -9.77 9.70 5.71
CA GLY A 192 -10.99 9.52 4.92
C GLY A 192 -11.42 10.82 4.23
N ARG A 193 -11.82 10.69 2.98
CA ARG A 193 -12.41 11.77 2.18
C ARG A 193 -13.86 12.03 2.57
#